data_8ecbbbe982ce2dc966cfd33ae3642503
#
_entry.id   8ecbbbe982ce2dc966cfd33ae3642503
#
_cell.length_a   1.000
_cell.length_b   1.000
_cell.length_c   1.000
_cell.angle_alpha   90.00
_cell.angle_beta   90.00
_cell.angle_gamma   90.00
#
_symmetry.space_group_name_H-M   'P 1'
#
loop_
_entity.id
_entity.type
_entity.pdbx_description
1 polymer ?
#
loop_
_entity_poly.entity_id
_entity_poly.type
_entity_poly.pdbx_seq_one_letter_code
_entity_poly.pdbx_strand_id
1 'polypeptide(L)'
;MNEITDNLLNLSLDIGPIVLLTLIAIIFSRTVIYKSLQAFAHTSDTKHDDAFVQSLKKPLTLIPLGIGIYALVEALPLPETYAEYGSLLVQTYFYLAVFWSIAASIDPLRDFIGEKYDFLSPTLRAWIFRAIKFVAYLIAVVSV
;
A
#
# COMPACT_ATOMS: atom_id res chain seq x y z
N MET A 1 -42.06 8.33 -8.37
CA MET A 1 -41.49 7.82 -7.08
C MET A 1 -40.83 6.44 -7.27
N ASN A 2 -41.30 5.64 -8.22
CA ASN A 2 -40.72 4.30 -8.50
C ASN A 2 -39.36 4.36 -9.22
N GLU A 3 -39.18 5.29 -10.14
CA GLU A 3 -37.95 5.39 -10.94
C GLU A 3 -36.69 5.72 -10.11
N ILE A 4 -36.84 6.56 -9.09
CA ILE A 4 -35.74 6.88 -8.16
C ILE A 4 -35.41 5.67 -7.29
N THR A 5 -36.43 4.92 -6.87
CA THR A 5 -36.25 3.73 -6.03
C THR A 5 -35.57 2.62 -6.83
N ASP A 6 -35.93 2.44 -8.09
CA ASP A 6 -35.35 1.43 -8.98
C ASP A 6 -33.89 1.77 -9.31
N ASN A 7 -33.58 3.05 -9.52
CA ASN A 7 -32.21 3.51 -9.75
C ASN A 7 -31.33 3.31 -8.49
N LEU A 8 -31.85 3.60 -7.30
CA LEU A 8 -31.14 3.38 -6.05
C LEU A 8 -30.94 1.89 -5.76
N LEU A 9 -31.92 1.05 -6.09
CA LEU A 9 -31.80 -0.40 -5.94
C LEU A 9 -30.73 -0.96 -6.89
N ASN A 10 -30.73 -0.57 -8.14
CA ASN A 10 -29.72 -1.01 -9.12
C ASN A 10 -28.31 -0.55 -8.68
N LEU A 11 -28.17 0.70 -8.27
CA LEU A 11 -26.89 1.23 -7.78
C LEU A 11 -26.39 0.47 -6.54
N SER A 12 -27.31 0.12 -5.62
CA SER A 12 -26.94 -0.66 -4.44
C SER A 12 -26.56 -2.09 -4.76
N LEU A 13 -27.16 -2.69 -5.77
CA LEU A 13 -26.83 -4.04 -6.26
C LEU A 13 -25.45 -4.06 -6.95
N ASP A 14 -25.07 -2.99 -7.61
CA ASP A 14 -23.76 -2.87 -8.27
C ASP A 14 -22.64 -2.57 -7.28
N ILE A 15 -22.87 -1.65 -6.33
CA ILE A 15 -21.87 -1.21 -5.36
C ILE A 15 -21.71 -2.21 -4.21
N GLY A 16 -22.81 -2.80 -3.74
CA GLY A 16 -22.83 -3.71 -2.58
C GLY A 16 -21.82 -4.85 -2.68
N PRO A 17 -21.79 -5.62 -3.76
CA PRO A 17 -20.83 -6.70 -3.97
C PRO A 17 -19.37 -6.21 -3.99
N ILE A 18 -19.10 -5.04 -4.58
CA ILE A 18 -17.75 -4.46 -4.67
C ILE A 18 -17.25 -4.11 -3.27
N VAL A 19 -18.08 -3.45 -2.47
CA VAL A 19 -17.73 -3.10 -1.08
C VAL A 19 -17.51 -4.36 -0.24
N LEU A 20 -18.39 -5.34 -0.37
CA LEU A 20 -18.28 -6.61 0.36
C LEU A 20 -16.99 -7.36 -0.03
N LEU A 21 -16.71 -7.50 -1.32
CA LEU A 21 -15.51 -8.16 -1.82
C LEU A 21 -14.25 -7.40 -1.39
N THR A 22 -14.28 -6.07 -1.39
CA THR A 22 -13.16 -5.24 -0.91
C THR A 22 -12.88 -5.49 0.57
N LEU A 23 -13.92 -5.52 1.41
CA LEU A 23 -13.78 -5.82 2.83
C LEU A 23 -13.23 -7.24 3.06
N ILE A 24 -13.74 -8.23 2.34
CA ILE A 24 -13.23 -9.60 2.40
C ILE A 24 -11.77 -9.64 1.95
N ALA A 25 -11.41 -8.96 0.86
CA ALA A 25 -10.06 -8.90 0.36
C ALA A 25 -9.09 -8.23 1.35
N ILE A 26 -9.52 -7.18 2.08
CA ILE A 26 -8.73 -6.54 3.13
C ILE A 26 -8.47 -7.50 4.28
N ILE A 27 -9.50 -8.21 4.75
CA ILE A 27 -9.38 -9.18 5.84
C ILE A 27 -8.50 -10.34 5.42
N PHE A 28 -8.74 -10.88 4.22
CA PHE A 28 -7.97 -11.98 3.65
C PHE A 28 -6.50 -11.60 3.43
N SER A 29 -6.22 -10.43 2.85
CA SER A 29 -4.86 -9.94 2.63
C SER A 29 -4.09 -9.78 3.94
N ARG A 30 -4.74 -9.25 4.99
CA ARG A 30 -4.13 -9.18 6.32
C ARG A 30 -3.71 -10.55 6.83
N THR A 31 -4.55 -11.55 6.66
CA THR A 31 -4.28 -12.91 7.15
C THR A 31 -3.23 -13.61 6.30
N VAL A 32 -3.35 -13.54 4.97
CA VAL A 32 -2.43 -14.19 4.03
C VAL A 32 -1.07 -13.53 4.06
N ILE A 33 -1.03 -12.19 3.97
CA ILE A 33 0.24 -11.44 4.04
C ILE A 33 0.93 -11.74 5.37
N TYR A 34 0.19 -11.74 6.48
CA TYR A 34 0.78 -12.04 7.79
C TYR A 34 1.37 -13.45 7.84
N LYS A 35 0.62 -14.46 7.39
CA LYS A 35 1.09 -15.86 7.38
C LYS A 35 2.26 -16.09 6.41
N SER A 36 2.19 -15.53 5.21
CA SER A 36 3.26 -15.64 4.21
C SER A 36 4.54 -14.96 4.67
N LEU A 37 4.42 -13.80 5.29
CA LEU A 37 5.53 -13.06 5.83
C LEU A 37 6.14 -13.77 7.05
N GLN A 38 5.33 -14.36 7.93
CA GLN A 38 5.83 -15.21 9.02
C GLN A 38 6.52 -16.47 8.51
N ALA A 39 5.96 -17.13 7.50
CA ALA A 39 6.59 -18.32 6.91
C ALA A 39 7.95 -17.97 6.29
N PHE A 40 8.09 -16.81 5.67
CA PHE A 40 9.35 -16.32 5.12
C PHE A 40 10.36 -15.99 6.23
N ALA A 41 9.93 -15.32 7.29
CA ALA A 41 10.76 -14.99 8.44
C ALA A 41 11.25 -16.25 9.18
N HIS A 42 10.42 -17.29 9.32
CA HIS A 42 10.82 -18.57 9.92
C HIS A 42 11.83 -19.38 9.10
N THR A 43 11.98 -19.10 7.82
CA THR A 43 12.94 -19.78 6.94
C THR A 43 14.33 -19.11 6.98
N SER A 44 14.41 -17.91 7.53
CA SER A 44 15.61 -17.11 7.65
C SER A 44 15.97 -16.91 9.12
N ASP A 45 17.17 -17.30 9.53
CA ASP A 45 17.67 -17.22 10.91
C ASP A 45 18.07 -15.80 11.37
N THR A 46 17.68 -14.75 10.62
CA THR A 46 18.14 -13.39 10.91
C THR A 46 16.99 -12.48 11.37
N LYS A 47 17.21 -11.79 12.51
CA LYS A 47 16.28 -10.80 13.09
C LYS A 47 15.92 -9.65 12.12
N HIS A 48 16.72 -9.45 11.07
CA HIS A 48 16.53 -8.38 10.09
C HIS A 48 15.42 -8.68 9.09
N ASP A 49 15.20 -9.96 8.76
CA ASP A 49 14.14 -10.38 7.87
C ASP A 49 12.78 -10.14 8.52
N ASP A 50 12.66 -10.36 9.83
CA ASP A 50 11.46 -10.04 10.59
C ASP A 50 11.14 -8.54 10.56
N ALA A 51 12.14 -7.69 10.73
CA ALA A 51 11.98 -6.24 10.72
C ALA A 51 11.60 -5.72 9.32
N PHE A 52 12.20 -6.28 8.27
CA PHE A 52 11.88 -5.95 6.88
C PHE A 52 10.44 -6.34 6.52
N VAL A 53 10.07 -7.58 6.85
CA VAL A 53 8.73 -8.11 6.68
C VAL A 53 7.69 -7.27 7.42
N GLN A 54 7.98 -6.90 8.67
CA GLN A 54 7.08 -6.10 9.49
C GLN A 54 6.90 -4.68 8.95
N SER A 55 7.94 -4.10 8.35
CA SER A 55 7.88 -2.77 7.73
C SER A 55 6.97 -2.72 6.51
N LEU A 56 6.95 -3.79 5.71
CA LEU A 56 6.12 -3.91 4.52
C LEU A 56 4.66 -4.26 4.81
N LYS A 57 4.36 -4.79 6.00
CA LYS A 57 3.01 -5.25 6.36
C LYS A 57 1.96 -4.16 6.19
N LYS A 58 2.23 -2.94 6.66
CA LYS A 58 1.27 -1.83 6.57
C LYS A 58 1.01 -1.41 5.11
N PRO A 59 2.01 -1.08 4.29
CA PRO A 59 1.76 -0.68 2.92
C PRO A 59 1.10 -1.79 2.08
N LEU A 60 1.50 -3.05 2.25
CA LEU A 60 0.90 -4.18 1.51
C LEU A 60 -0.59 -4.41 1.86
N THR A 61 -1.01 -4.13 3.10
CA THR A 61 -2.43 -4.25 3.49
C THR A 61 -3.32 -3.16 2.87
N LEU A 62 -2.75 -2.12 2.29
CA LEU A 62 -3.50 -1.06 1.61
C LEU A 62 -3.80 -1.40 0.14
N ILE A 63 -3.08 -2.34 -0.48
CA ILE A 63 -3.29 -2.69 -1.89
C ILE A 63 -4.74 -3.10 -2.18
N PRO A 64 -5.38 -4.00 -1.40
CA PRO A 64 -6.79 -4.36 -1.64
C PRO A 64 -7.75 -3.18 -1.53
N LEU A 65 -7.46 -2.22 -0.65
CA LEU A 65 -8.26 -1.00 -0.53
C LEU A 65 -8.19 -0.16 -1.82
N GLY A 66 -6.99 0.01 -2.39
CA GLY A 66 -6.81 0.72 -3.65
C GLY A 66 -7.54 0.03 -4.81
N ILE A 67 -7.48 -1.30 -4.89
CA ILE A 67 -8.21 -2.09 -5.88
C ILE A 67 -9.72 -1.90 -5.71
N GLY A 68 -10.22 -1.90 -4.46
CA GLY A 68 -11.63 -1.68 -4.18
C GLY A 68 -12.11 -0.27 -4.57
N ILE A 69 -11.31 0.76 -4.29
CA ILE A 69 -11.61 2.14 -4.71
C ILE A 69 -11.63 2.24 -6.24
N TYR A 70 -10.67 1.61 -6.92
CA TYR A 70 -10.65 1.54 -8.37
C TYR A 70 -11.93 0.91 -8.93
N ALA A 71 -12.31 -0.25 -8.41
CA ALA A 71 -13.52 -0.94 -8.83
C ALA A 71 -14.80 -0.13 -8.57
N LEU A 72 -14.84 0.65 -7.48
CA LEU A 72 -15.96 1.55 -7.20
C LEU A 72 -16.03 2.71 -8.21
N VAL A 73 -14.89 3.31 -8.57
CA VAL A 73 -14.85 4.39 -9.57
C VAL A 73 -15.36 3.90 -10.93
N GLU A 74 -14.96 2.69 -11.34
CA GLU A 74 -15.38 2.07 -12.60
C GLU A 74 -16.87 1.65 -12.60
N ALA A 75 -17.40 1.23 -11.45
CA ALA A 75 -18.79 0.77 -11.34
C ALA A 75 -19.81 1.92 -11.20
N LEU A 76 -19.37 3.10 -10.77
CA LEU A 76 -20.24 4.24 -10.61
C LEU A 76 -20.51 4.91 -11.97
N PRO A 77 -21.79 5.22 -12.30
CA PRO A 77 -22.13 5.98 -13.51
C PRO A 77 -21.78 7.46 -13.33
N LEU A 78 -20.48 7.75 -13.22
CA LEU A 78 -19.98 9.10 -13.01
C LEU A 78 -19.92 9.86 -14.35
N PRO A 79 -20.23 11.16 -14.36
CA PRO A 79 -19.88 12.04 -15.47
C PRO A 79 -18.38 11.94 -15.78
N GLU A 80 -17.99 12.04 -17.05
CA GLU A 80 -16.64 11.84 -17.55
C GLU A 80 -15.58 12.61 -16.73
N THR A 81 -15.86 13.86 -16.38
CA THR A 81 -14.97 14.68 -15.55
C THR A 81 -14.70 14.07 -14.16
N TYR A 82 -15.72 13.52 -13.50
CA TYR A 82 -15.55 12.91 -12.19
C TYR A 82 -14.88 11.53 -12.26
N ALA A 83 -15.12 10.77 -13.32
CA ALA A 83 -14.43 9.51 -13.57
C ALA A 83 -12.91 9.74 -13.77
N GLU A 84 -12.55 10.81 -14.50
CA GLU A 84 -11.15 11.21 -14.68
C GLU A 84 -10.47 11.56 -13.35
N TYR A 85 -11.10 12.39 -12.50
CA TYR A 85 -10.59 12.69 -11.16
C TYR A 85 -10.51 11.44 -10.27
N GLY A 86 -11.49 10.54 -10.36
CA GLY A 86 -11.49 9.27 -9.65
C GLY A 86 -10.31 8.39 -10.03
N SER A 87 -10.03 8.26 -11.32
CA SER A 87 -8.89 7.49 -11.82
C SER A 87 -7.56 8.11 -11.40
N LEU A 88 -7.44 9.44 -11.44
CA LEU A 88 -6.25 10.15 -10.96
C LEU A 88 -6.00 9.92 -9.46
N LEU A 89 -7.05 9.96 -8.64
CA LEU A 89 -6.95 9.66 -7.20
C LEU A 89 -6.47 8.23 -6.94
N VAL A 90 -6.99 7.25 -7.70
CA VAL A 90 -6.55 5.85 -7.60
C VAL A 90 -5.09 5.70 -7.99
N GLN A 91 -4.68 6.32 -9.09
CA GLN A 91 -3.29 6.30 -9.54
C GLN A 91 -2.36 6.92 -8.50
N THR A 92 -2.72 8.09 -7.97
CA THR A 92 -2.00 8.77 -6.87
C THR A 92 -1.87 7.86 -5.65
N TYR A 93 -2.95 7.19 -5.26
CA TYR A 93 -2.95 6.25 -4.14
C TYR A 93 -1.94 5.11 -4.34
N PHE A 94 -1.89 4.50 -5.52
CA PHE A 94 -0.93 3.44 -5.80
C PHE A 94 0.52 3.94 -5.82
N TYR A 95 0.78 5.11 -6.39
CA TYR A 95 2.12 5.72 -6.30
C TYR A 95 2.55 5.92 -4.86
N LEU A 96 1.69 6.52 -4.04
CA LEU A 96 1.99 6.74 -2.61
C LEU A 96 2.21 5.41 -1.87
N ALA A 97 1.44 4.36 -2.15
CA ALA A 97 1.60 3.05 -1.53
C ALA A 97 2.94 2.40 -1.90
N VAL A 98 3.38 2.51 -3.16
CA VAL A 98 4.67 1.99 -3.63
C VAL A 98 5.82 2.74 -2.96
N PHE A 99 5.82 4.07 -3.01
CA PHE A 99 6.89 4.87 -2.39
C PHE A 99 6.92 4.73 -0.87
N TRP A 100 5.76 4.59 -0.23
CA TRP A 100 5.70 4.28 1.20
C TRP A 100 6.33 2.92 1.51
N SER A 101 6.08 1.90 0.67
CA SER A 101 6.71 0.58 0.82
C SER A 101 8.23 0.67 0.73
N ILE A 102 8.75 1.44 -0.23
CA ILE A 102 10.19 1.70 -0.38
C ILE A 102 10.72 2.41 0.87
N ALA A 103 10.08 3.49 1.30
CA ALA A 103 10.51 4.27 2.46
C ALA A 103 10.48 3.45 3.76
N ALA A 104 9.48 2.57 3.93
CA ALA A 104 9.37 1.68 5.08
C ALA A 104 10.47 0.61 5.13
N SER A 105 10.99 0.19 3.96
CA SER A 105 12.06 -0.80 3.85
C SER A 105 13.44 -0.24 4.17
N ILE A 106 13.61 1.09 4.17
CA ILE A 106 14.92 1.74 4.37
C ILE A 106 15.45 1.52 5.78
N ASP A 107 14.62 1.58 6.82
CA ASP A 107 15.08 1.43 8.21
C ASP A 107 15.61 0.01 8.50
N PRO A 108 14.88 -1.09 8.17
CA PRO A 108 15.43 -2.44 8.27
C PRO A 108 16.71 -2.66 7.46
N LEU A 109 16.76 -2.08 6.25
CA LEU A 109 17.95 -2.17 5.40
C LEU A 109 19.17 -1.47 6.03
N ARG A 110 18.95 -0.31 6.66
CA ARG A 110 19.99 0.40 7.40
C ARG A 110 20.56 -0.47 8.52
N ASP A 111 19.68 -1.12 9.28
CA ASP A 111 20.07 -1.93 10.43
C ASP A 111 20.83 -3.18 9.98
N PHE A 112 20.37 -3.84 8.91
CA PHE A 112 21.07 -4.96 8.28
C PHE A 112 22.48 -4.59 7.77
N ILE A 113 22.62 -3.47 7.06
CA ILE A 113 23.91 -2.97 6.58
C ILE A 113 24.80 -2.60 7.75
N GLY A 114 24.21 -2.09 8.84
CA GLY A 114 24.91 -1.69 10.03
C GLY A 114 25.57 -2.82 10.78
N GLU A 115 24.97 -4.01 10.82
CA GLU A 115 25.58 -5.18 11.44
C GLU A 115 26.66 -5.84 10.57
N LYS A 116 26.45 -5.79 9.24
CA LYS A 116 27.35 -6.49 8.31
C LYS A 116 28.60 -5.69 7.93
N TYR A 117 28.51 -4.37 7.95
CA TYR A 117 29.56 -3.47 7.46
C TYR A 117 29.86 -2.37 8.47
N ASP A 118 30.96 -2.53 9.21
CA ASP A 118 31.37 -1.61 10.28
C ASP A 118 32.29 -0.46 9.80
N PHE A 119 32.48 -0.31 8.48
CA PHE A 119 33.35 0.73 7.93
C PHE A 119 32.74 2.14 7.93
N LEU A 120 31.43 2.26 8.18
CA LEU A 120 30.74 3.55 8.27
C LEU A 120 30.43 3.89 9.73
N SER A 121 30.80 5.11 10.15
CA SER A 121 30.39 5.56 11.48
C SER A 121 28.86 5.57 11.61
N PRO A 122 28.31 5.25 12.80
CA PRO A 122 26.85 5.22 13.00
C PRO A 122 26.14 6.51 12.58
N THR A 123 26.80 7.65 12.80
CA THR A 123 26.31 8.97 12.43
C THR A 123 26.21 9.15 10.91
N LEU A 124 27.27 8.81 10.18
CA LEU A 124 27.31 8.92 8.72
C LEU A 124 26.27 8.01 8.08
N ARG A 125 26.12 6.78 8.57
CA ARG A 125 25.10 5.82 8.17
C ARG A 125 23.70 6.42 8.33
N ALA A 126 23.38 6.95 9.51
CA ALA A 126 22.09 7.57 9.77
C ALA A 126 21.78 8.73 8.81
N TRP A 127 22.77 9.54 8.47
CA TRP A 127 22.62 10.64 7.50
C TRP A 127 22.35 10.14 6.08
N ILE A 128 23.08 9.15 5.61
CA ILE A 128 22.91 8.56 4.27
C ILE A 128 21.48 8.00 4.13
N PHE A 129 21.02 7.20 5.08
CA PHE A 129 19.69 6.59 5.02
C PHE A 129 18.55 7.60 5.16
N ARG A 130 18.74 8.68 5.93
CA ARG A 130 17.79 9.81 5.95
C ARG A 130 17.72 10.52 4.60
N ALA A 131 18.86 10.74 3.96
CA ALA A 131 18.91 11.35 2.63
C ALA A 131 18.20 10.47 1.58
N ILE A 132 18.43 9.16 1.59
CA ILE A 132 17.74 8.20 0.70
C ILE A 132 16.22 8.25 0.94
N LYS A 133 15.80 8.23 2.20
CA LYS A 133 14.38 8.31 2.57
C LYS A 133 13.74 9.63 2.12
N PHE A 134 14.46 10.73 2.28
CA PHE A 134 14.02 12.05 1.82
C PHE A 134 13.87 12.09 0.29
N VAL A 135 14.83 11.55 -0.46
CA VAL A 135 14.77 11.45 -1.93
C VAL A 135 13.59 10.57 -2.36
N ALA A 136 13.33 9.44 -1.69
CA ALA A 136 12.17 8.60 -1.99
C ALA A 136 10.85 9.36 -1.82
N TYR A 137 10.69 10.13 -0.74
CA TYR A 137 9.50 10.97 -0.55
C TYR A 137 9.40 12.10 -1.59
N LEU A 138 10.53 12.70 -1.96
CA LEU A 138 10.55 13.75 -2.96
C LEU A 138 10.12 13.23 -4.34
N ILE A 139 10.60 12.05 -4.74
CA ILE A 139 10.16 11.37 -5.96
C ILE A 139 8.66 11.05 -5.87
N ALA A 140 8.19 10.57 -4.72
CA ALA A 140 6.76 10.29 -4.53
C ALA A 140 5.89 11.53 -4.80
N VAL A 141 6.29 12.70 -4.27
CA VAL A 141 5.55 13.96 -4.45
C VAL A 141 5.60 14.44 -5.90
N VAL A 142 6.72 14.26 -6.60
CA VAL A 142 6.88 14.70 -8.00
C VAL A 142 6.14 13.76 -8.97
N SER A 143 5.92 12.48 -8.57
CA SER A 143 5.26 11.48 -9.42
C SER A 143 3.71 11.58 -9.40
N VAL A 144 3.14 12.40 -8.51
CA VAL A 144 1.70 12.67 -8.34
C VAL A 144 1.31 13.95 -9.05
#